data_70e8ab674e306d8db08089a59a13e248
#
_entry.id   70e8ab674e306d8db08089a59a13e248
#
_cell.length_a   1.000
_cell.length_b   1.000
_cell.length_c   1.000
_cell.angle_alpha   90.00
_cell.angle_beta   90.00
_cell.angle_gamma   90.00
#
_symmetry.space_group_name_H-M   'P 1'
#
loop_
_entity.id
_entity.type
_entity.pdbx_description
1 polymer ?
#
loop_
_entity_poly.entity_id
_entity_poly.type
_entity_poly.pdbx_seq_one_letter_code
_entity_poly.pdbx_strand_id
1 'polypeptide(L)'
;MSMNMLAKRFLSGLLCGALLFACSGCVSAPADGPQDPLPSEEQKLELLTVYGGETVDLCPPLLRQYLQEDDFDAQCAFLLAHEGENFDYQNISFAWEEDGSELYSVYFSKDASFTHSYVVQTEENSLSGGFFAAGQTYYWKVESEFADSETDRFYTDDEPGGFLQIDSIANVRDIGGWRTESGGTVRRGMVYRGSQLNGYDGAPPLSERGILQQRDVLGVVGEIDLRTAGVDDADQTKNYLCAEAPYLKAAFHPYTHLIPQYEKFDPHRHFDDRVPAAFRSIFAFLSDESNYPLYMHCNAGADRTGTLAFILNGLLGVSYEDLTKDFEITSFTVMGNRWRGSAESGFTDGVMSDDYEHTYVAWGKMNELFMEYYATDSGLLSDAIENWLLTACGVPQTQIDKFCQIMLTD
;
A
#
# COMPACT_ATOMS: atom_id res chain seq x y z
N MET A 1 22.75 -26.96 -35.54
CA MET A 1 22.00 -28.21 -35.49
C MET A 1 20.72 -27.89 -34.73
N SER A 2 19.73 -27.62 -35.50
CA SER A 2 18.46 -28.28 -35.80
C SER A 2 17.43 -28.08 -34.70
N MET A 3 16.54 -27.11 -34.76
CA MET A 3 15.29 -26.94 -35.57
C MET A 3 14.21 -28.00 -35.28
N ASN A 4 13.04 -27.54 -34.79
CA ASN A 4 11.69 -27.66 -35.36
C ASN A 4 10.67 -27.21 -34.31
N MET A 5 9.97 -26.11 -34.40
CA MET A 5 8.81 -25.75 -35.25
C MET A 5 7.69 -26.78 -35.28
N LEU A 6 6.51 -26.40 -34.78
CA LEU A 6 5.22 -26.68 -35.42
C LEU A 6 4.10 -25.76 -34.90
N ALA A 7 3.69 -24.85 -35.77
CA ALA A 7 2.45 -24.09 -35.72
C ALA A 7 1.35 -24.82 -36.51
N LYS A 8 0.07 -24.72 -36.10
CA LYS A 8 -1.13 -24.91 -36.96
C LYS A 8 -2.29 -24.16 -36.28
N ARG A 9 -2.72 -23.04 -36.82
CA ARG A 9 -3.56 -22.72 -37.99
C ARG A 9 -5.05 -22.85 -37.69
N PHE A 10 -5.71 -21.70 -37.69
CA PHE A 10 -7.14 -21.43 -37.91
C PHE A 10 -7.65 -21.95 -39.20
N LEU A 11 -8.93 -22.32 -39.29
CA LEU A 11 -9.77 -22.06 -40.45
C LEU A 11 -11.26 -21.93 -40.08
N SER A 12 -11.82 -20.81 -40.46
CA SER A 12 -13.22 -20.44 -40.53
C SER A 12 -13.96 -21.11 -41.70
N GLY A 13 -15.27 -21.30 -41.56
CA GLY A 13 -16.14 -21.69 -42.68
C GLY A 13 -17.62 -21.51 -42.40
N LEU A 14 -18.17 -20.38 -42.80
CA LEU A 14 -19.61 -20.18 -43.02
C LEU A 14 -20.06 -21.01 -44.22
N LEU A 15 -21.27 -21.59 -44.18
CA LEU A 15 -22.22 -21.47 -45.31
C LEU A 15 -23.67 -21.81 -44.90
N CYS A 16 -24.57 -20.96 -45.36
CA CYS A 16 -26.02 -21.08 -45.38
C CYS A 16 -26.52 -22.17 -46.32
N GLY A 17 -27.72 -22.69 -46.05
CA GLY A 17 -28.49 -23.43 -47.03
C GLY A 17 -29.82 -23.94 -46.48
N ALA A 18 -30.88 -23.16 -46.65
CA ALA A 18 -32.26 -23.61 -46.43
C ALA A 18 -32.76 -24.47 -47.58
N LEU A 19 -33.44 -25.55 -47.27
CA LEU A 19 -34.40 -26.18 -48.22
C LEU A 19 -35.52 -26.86 -47.44
N LEU A 20 -36.74 -26.37 -47.69
CA LEU A 20 -38.02 -26.97 -47.29
C LEU A 20 -38.34 -28.16 -48.18
N PHE A 21 -38.73 -29.28 -47.61
CA PHE A 21 -39.64 -30.22 -48.26
C PHE A 21 -40.61 -30.83 -47.23
N ALA A 22 -41.88 -30.58 -47.46
CA ALA A 22 -42.96 -31.24 -46.76
C ALA A 22 -43.29 -32.59 -47.42
N CYS A 23 -43.47 -33.65 -46.64
CA CYS A 23 -44.29 -34.80 -47.04
C CYS A 23 -44.90 -35.45 -45.78
N SER A 24 -46.19 -35.61 -45.87
CA SER A 24 -47.10 -36.27 -44.91
C SER A 24 -46.86 -37.79 -44.83
N GLY A 25 -47.09 -38.31 -43.64
CA GLY A 25 -47.67 -39.63 -43.52
C GLY A 25 -47.05 -40.62 -42.55
N CYS A 26 -47.91 -41.08 -41.68
CA CYS A 26 -47.88 -42.32 -40.89
C CYS A 26 -47.32 -42.22 -39.47
N VAL A 27 -48.28 -42.26 -38.52
CA VAL A 27 -48.13 -42.47 -37.08
C VAL A 27 -47.65 -43.92 -36.87
N SER A 28 -46.50 -44.08 -36.24
CA SER A 28 -46.11 -45.27 -35.48
C SER A 28 -45.54 -44.79 -34.13
N ALA A 29 -45.95 -45.50 -33.08
CA ALA A 29 -45.58 -45.21 -31.67
C ALA A 29 -44.05 -45.10 -31.48
N PRO A 30 -43.57 -44.24 -30.61
CA PRO A 30 -42.16 -44.08 -30.37
C PRO A 30 -41.61 -45.29 -29.60
N ALA A 31 -40.61 -45.96 -30.19
CA ALA A 31 -39.67 -46.77 -29.39
C ALA A 31 -38.88 -45.82 -28.51
N ASP A 32 -38.75 -46.15 -27.23
CA ASP A 32 -37.83 -45.53 -26.32
C ASP A 32 -36.42 -45.56 -26.91
N GLY A 33 -36.02 -44.45 -27.51
CA GLY A 33 -34.64 -44.15 -27.84
C GLY A 33 -33.87 -43.86 -26.56
N PRO A 34 -32.53 -44.08 -26.51
CA PRO A 34 -31.75 -43.70 -25.39
C PRO A 34 -31.96 -42.20 -25.12
N GLN A 35 -32.47 -41.86 -23.94
CA GLN A 35 -32.51 -40.49 -23.49
C GLN A 35 -31.06 -40.00 -23.50
N ASP A 36 -30.77 -38.93 -24.21
CA ASP A 36 -29.53 -38.21 -23.99
C ASP A 36 -29.38 -37.97 -22.48
N PRO A 37 -28.22 -38.25 -21.90
CA PRO A 37 -28.00 -37.95 -20.51
C PRO A 37 -28.31 -36.48 -20.29
N LEU A 38 -29.16 -36.18 -19.33
CA LEU A 38 -29.36 -34.83 -18.83
C LEU A 38 -27.96 -34.23 -18.66
N PRO A 39 -27.72 -32.95 -19.06
CA PRO A 39 -26.45 -32.30 -18.79
C PRO A 39 -26.16 -32.52 -17.32
N SER A 40 -25.01 -33.12 -17.02
CA SER A 40 -24.52 -33.24 -15.64
C SER A 40 -24.57 -31.87 -15.04
N GLU A 41 -25.21 -31.69 -13.88
CA GLU A 41 -25.04 -30.45 -13.11
C GLU A 41 -23.53 -30.20 -13.06
N GLU A 42 -23.08 -29.06 -13.56
CA GLU A 42 -21.68 -28.66 -13.43
C GLU A 42 -21.35 -28.74 -11.93
N GLN A 43 -20.45 -29.63 -11.58
CA GLN A 43 -20.03 -29.83 -10.22
C GLN A 43 -19.32 -28.53 -9.81
N LYS A 44 -19.87 -27.82 -8.82
CA LYS A 44 -19.30 -26.60 -8.29
C LYS A 44 -18.49 -26.90 -7.05
N LEU A 45 -17.36 -26.22 -6.93
CA LEU A 45 -16.54 -26.25 -5.72
C LEU A 45 -17.23 -25.40 -4.64
N GLU A 46 -17.54 -26.01 -3.49
CA GLU A 46 -18.23 -25.31 -2.40
C GLU A 46 -17.24 -24.47 -1.58
N LEU A 47 -17.55 -23.17 -1.39
CA LEU A 47 -16.81 -22.31 -0.49
C LEU A 47 -17.29 -22.54 0.95
N LEU A 48 -16.38 -22.96 1.84
CA LEU A 48 -16.63 -23.09 3.28
C LEU A 48 -16.55 -21.76 4.01
N THR A 49 -15.75 -20.81 3.49
CA THR A 49 -15.75 -19.41 3.93
C THR A 49 -16.59 -18.61 2.95
N VAL A 50 -17.62 -17.94 3.43
CA VAL A 50 -18.46 -17.04 2.64
C VAL A 50 -18.65 -15.75 3.42
N TYR A 51 -18.13 -14.64 2.89
CA TYR A 51 -18.24 -13.32 3.51
C TYR A 51 -19.55 -12.62 3.14
N GLY A 52 -20.10 -12.90 1.96
CA GLY A 52 -21.40 -12.36 1.54
C GLY A 52 -21.44 -10.83 1.44
N GLY A 53 -20.28 -10.15 1.38
CA GLY A 53 -20.16 -8.70 1.42
C GLY A 53 -20.04 -8.12 2.84
N GLU A 54 -19.70 -8.92 3.83
CA GLU A 54 -19.38 -8.41 5.19
C GLU A 54 -18.06 -7.62 5.19
N THR A 55 -17.92 -6.73 6.18
CA THR A 55 -16.67 -6.00 6.42
C THR A 55 -15.76 -6.84 7.31
N VAL A 56 -14.53 -7.02 6.84
CA VAL A 56 -13.47 -7.72 7.57
C VAL A 56 -12.52 -6.69 8.17
N ASP A 57 -12.23 -6.89 9.44
CA ASP A 57 -11.30 -6.05 10.21
C ASP A 57 -9.85 -6.43 9.90
N LEU A 58 -9.05 -5.45 9.45
CA LEU A 58 -7.61 -5.59 9.16
C LEU A 58 -6.73 -4.89 10.21
N CYS A 59 -7.32 -4.06 11.08
CA CYS A 59 -6.55 -3.29 12.05
C CYS A 59 -6.08 -4.19 13.21
N PRO A 60 -4.75 -4.37 13.42
CA PRO A 60 -4.25 -5.12 14.55
C PRO A 60 -4.76 -4.54 15.88
N PRO A 61 -5.16 -5.38 16.86
CA PRO A 61 -5.73 -4.91 18.12
C PRO A 61 -4.82 -3.95 18.89
N LEU A 62 -3.52 -4.20 18.91
CA LEU A 62 -2.52 -3.33 19.56
C LEU A 62 -2.49 -1.94 18.89
N LEU A 63 -2.47 -1.93 17.55
CA LEU A 63 -2.49 -0.69 16.77
C LEU A 63 -3.77 0.10 17.01
N ARG A 64 -4.93 -0.58 16.99
CA ARG A 64 -6.23 0.06 17.26
C ARG A 64 -6.29 0.73 18.60
N GLN A 65 -5.78 0.07 19.66
CA GLN A 65 -5.73 0.66 21.01
C GLN A 65 -4.87 1.94 21.00
N TYR A 66 -3.69 1.90 20.39
CA TYR A 66 -2.85 3.09 20.28
C TYR A 66 -3.52 4.24 19.50
N LEU A 67 -4.16 3.95 18.38
CA LEU A 67 -4.83 4.97 17.58
C LEU A 67 -6.01 5.66 18.30
N GLN A 68 -6.59 5.00 19.31
CA GLN A 68 -7.67 5.55 20.14
C GLN A 68 -7.18 6.47 21.27
N GLU A 69 -5.88 6.52 21.54
CA GLU A 69 -5.33 7.44 22.53
C GLU A 69 -5.33 8.88 22.01
N ASP A 70 -6.04 9.78 22.71
CA ASP A 70 -6.35 11.13 22.22
C ASP A 70 -5.44 12.22 22.80
N ASP A 71 -4.56 11.89 23.78
CA ASP A 71 -3.64 12.85 24.35
C ASP A 71 -2.18 12.35 24.37
N PHE A 72 -1.26 13.31 24.41
CA PHE A 72 0.17 13.02 24.34
C PHE A 72 0.67 12.11 25.49
N ASP A 73 0.22 12.34 26.70
CA ASP A 73 0.69 11.56 27.87
C ASP A 73 0.18 10.12 27.79
N ALA A 74 -1.07 9.91 27.37
CA ALA A 74 -1.66 8.59 27.16
C ALA A 74 -0.95 7.84 26.03
N GLN A 75 -0.68 8.49 24.89
CA GLN A 75 0.08 7.93 23.77
C GLN A 75 1.49 7.51 24.21
N CYS A 76 2.22 8.36 24.94
CA CYS A 76 3.54 8.06 25.45
C CYS A 76 3.51 6.91 26.47
N ALA A 77 2.52 6.89 27.37
CA ALA A 77 2.36 5.82 28.34
C ALA A 77 2.07 4.48 27.66
N PHE A 78 1.25 4.49 26.61
CA PHE A 78 0.95 3.31 25.83
C PHE A 78 2.20 2.77 25.12
N LEU A 79 2.94 3.62 24.41
CA LEU A 79 4.16 3.24 23.70
C LEU A 79 5.24 2.73 24.65
N LEU A 80 5.39 3.34 25.83
CA LEU A 80 6.31 2.87 26.88
C LEU A 80 5.90 1.50 27.43
N ALA A 81 4.60 1.27 27.64
CA ALA A 81 4.09 0.01 28.15
C ALA A 81 4.27 -1.16 27.15
N HIS A 82 4.31 -0.85 25.86
CA HIS A 82 4.42 -1.81 24.76
C HIS A 82 5.76 -1.72 24.01
N GLU A 83 6.79 -1.15 24.66
CA GLU A 83 8.10 -1.00 24.03
C GLU A 83 8.70 -2.36 23.63
N GLY A 84 9.05 -2.47 22.33
CA GLY A 84 9.58 -3.70 21.75
C GLY A 84 8.55 -4.76 21.39
N GLU A 85 7.26 -4.50 21.61
CA GLU A 85 6.20 -5.36 21.12
C GLU A 85 5.92 -5.07 19.63
N ASN A 86 5.85 -6.14 18.83
CA ASN A 86 5.37 -6.05 17.45
C ASN A 86 3.92 -6.51 17.39
N PHE A 87 3.11 -5.86 16.56
CA PHE A 87 1.76 -6.35 16.33
C PHE A 87 1.78 -7.60 15.42
N ASP A 88 0.76 -8.44 15.59
CA ASP A 88 0.45 -9.50 14.65
C ASP A 88 -0.50 -8.97 13.57
N TYR A 89 -0.18 -9.24 12.30
CA TYR A 89 -1.07 -8.89 11.20
C TYR A 89 -2.40 -9.62 11.32
N GLN A 90 -3.49 -8.91 11.03
CA GLN A 90 -4.80 -9.53 10.90
C GLN A 90 -4.88 -10.25 9.54
N ASN A 91 -5.07 -11.57 9.59
CA ASN A 91 -5.16 -12.38 8.39
C ASN A 91 -6.62 -12.73 8.10
N ILE A 92 -7.02 -12.57 6.84
CA ILE A 92 -8.28 -13.05 6.31
C ILE A 92 -8.08 -14.52 5.92
N SER A 93 -9.02 -15.38 6.30
CA SER A 93 -8.97 -16.82 6.02
C SER A 93 -10.00 -17.21 4.97
N PHE A 94 -9.61 -18.05 4.03
CA PHE A 94 -10.41 -18.59 2.93
C PHE A 94 -10.34 -20.09 2.96
N ALA A 95 -11.47 -20.78 2.83
CA ALA A 95 -11.52 -22.23 2.82
C ALA A 95 -12.63 -22.72 1.86
N TRP A 96 -12.41 -23.90 1.28
CA TRP A 96 -13.32 -24.56 0.36
C TRP A 96 -13.30 -26.09 0.59
N GLU A 97 -14.27 -26.80 0.03
CA GLU A 97 -14.27 -28.25 0.11
C GLU A 97 -13.18 -28.87 -0.75
N GLU A 98 -12.65 -30.02 -0.29
CA GLU A 98 -11.75 -30.84 -1.09
C GLU A 98 -12.54 -31.57 -2.17
N ASP A 99 -12.09 -31.45 -3.42
CA ASP A 99 -12.68 -32.17 -4.56
C ASP A 99 -11.74 -33.27 -5.14
N GLY A 100 -10.59 -33.47 -4.51
CA GLY A 100 -9.56 -34.41 -4.92
C GLY A 100 -8.54 -33.82 -5.92
N SER A 101 -8.59 -32.53 -6.19
CA SER A 101 -7.58 -31.83 -6.96
C SER A 101 -6.24 -31.76 -6.22
N GLU A 102 -5.13 -31.88 -6.96
CA GLU A 102 -3.79 -31.73 -6.40
C GLU A 102 -3.40 -30.25 -6.24
N LEU A 103 -4.05 -29.36 -6.97
CA LEU A 103 -3.72 -27.92 -6.98
C LEU A 103 -4.98 -27.07 -7.15
N TYR A 104 -5.09 -26.04 -6.33
CA TYR A 104 -6.13 -25.01 -6.40
C TYR A 104 -5.54 -23.68 -6.80
N SER A 105 -6.26 -22.91 -7.61
CA SER A 105 -5.95 -21.53 -7.95
C SER A 105 -6.96 -20.60 -7.29
N VAL A 106 -6.52 -19.78 -6.34
CA VAL A 106 -7.34 -18.81 -5.61
C VAL A 106 -7.15 -17.45 -6.21
N TYR A 107 -8.22 -16.84 -6.70
CA TYR A 107 -8.23 -15.55 -7.37
C TYR A 107 -8.76 -14.48 -6.44
N PHE A 108 -8.08 -13.34 -6.39
CA PHE A 108 -8.51 -12.11 -5.72
C PHE A 108 -8.50 -10.96 -6.70
N SER A 109 -9.56 -10.16 -6.71
CA SER A 109 -9.68 -9.00 -7.60
C SER A 109 -10.45 -7.88 -6.90
N LYS A 110 -10.20 -6.62 -7.30
CA LYS A 110 -11.01 -5.46 -6.93
C LYS A 110 -12.22 -5.28 -7.85
N ASP A 111 -12.31 -6.01 -8.94
CA ASP A 111 -13.45 -6.00 -9.84
C ASP A 111 -14.08 -7.39 -9.99
N ALA A 112 -15.41 -7.43 -10.11
CA ALA A 112 -16.19 -8.67 -10.18
C ALA A 112 -15.95 -9.49 -11.47
N SER A 113 -15.34 -8.90 -12.49
CA SER A 113 -15.02 -9.57 -13.75
C SER A 113 -13.63 -10.19 -13.76
N PHE A 114 -12.85 -9.99 -12.71
CA PHE A 114 -11.48 -10.51 -12.57
C PHE A 114 -10.56 -10.10 -13.73
N THR A 115 -10.76 -8.89 -14.28
CA THR A 115 -9.93 -8.35 -15.38
C THR A 115 -8.45 -8.28 -14.97
N HIS A 116 -8.21 -7.92 -13.71
CA HIS A 116 -6.90 -7.96 -13.06
C HIS A 116 -7.03 -8.76 -11.77
N SER A 117 -6.25 -9.81 -11.63
CA SER A 117 -6.34 -10.73 -10.49
C SER A 117 -4.97 -11.04 -9.92
N TYR A 118 -4.91 -11.06 -8.60
CA TYR A 118 -3.85 -11.75 -7.88
C TYR A 118 -4.24 -13.22 -7.72
N VAL A 119 -3.36 -14.12 -8.13
CA VAL A 119 -3.62 -15.56 -8.10
C VAL A 119 -2.63 -16.24 -7.18
N VAL A 120 -3.14 -17.02 -6.24
CA VAL A 120 -2.34 -17.89 -5.37
C VAL A 120 -2.64 -19.33 -5.71
N GLN A 121 -1.58 -20.09 -6.00
CA GLN A 121 -1.68 -21.54 -6.15
C GLN A 121 -1.34 -22.23 -4.82
N THR A 122 -2.13 -23.23 -4.45
CA THR A 122 -1.96 -24.00 -3.20
C THR A 122 -2.43 -25.43 -3.39
N GLU A 123 -1.76 -26.38 -2.71
CA GLU A 123 -2.18 -27.78 -2.60
C GLU A 123 -3.19 -27.97 -1.44
N GLU A 124 -3.30 -26.99 -0.54
CA GLU A 124 -4.21 -26.99 0.59
C GLU A 124 -5.59 -26.47 0.18
N ASN A 125 -6.65 -26.90 0.84
CA ASN A 125 -8.01 -26.42 0.66
C ASN A 125 -8.34 -25.16 1.50
N SER A 126 -7.32 -24.42 1.88
CA SER A 126 -7.42 -23.17 2.62
C SER A 126 -6.26 -22.23 2.34
N LEU A 127 -6.50 -20.94 2.53
CA LEU A 127 -5.52 -19.89 2.40
C LEU A 127 -5.75 -18.82 3.47
N SER A 128 -4.68 -18.18 3.94
CA SER A 128 -4.78 -17.06 4.86
C SER A 128 -3.77 -15.98 4.48
N GLY A 129 -4.14 -14.70 4.66
CA GLY A 129 -3.23 -13.60 4.34
C GLY A 129 -3.73 -12.23 4.79
N GLY A 130 -2.78 -11.33 5.12
CA GLY A 130 -3.01 -9.95 5.54
C GLY A 130 -2.51 -8.92 4.51
N PHE A 131 -2.55 -9.24 3.22
CA PHE A 131 -2.02 -8.41 2.12
C PHE A 131 -3.08 -7.51 1.47
N PHE A 132 -4.27 -7.43 2.03
CA PHE A 132 -5.38 -6.64 1.48
C PHE A 132 -5.30 -5.19 1.97
N ALA A 133 -5.51 -4.23 1.07
CA ALA A 133 -5.58 -2.81 1.41
C ALA A 133 -6.87 -2.48 2.14
N ALA A 134 -6.81 -1.58 3.12
CA ALA A 134 -7.96 -1.09 3.87
C ALA A 134 -8.91 -0.25 2.99
N GLY A 135 -10.21 -0.23 3.33
CA GLY A 135 -11.23 0.54 2.64
C GLY A 135 -11.52 0.08 1.21
N GLN A 136 -11.33 -1.20 0.90
CA GLN A 136 -11.50 -1.76 -0.45
C GLN A 136 -12.56 -2.86 -0.49
N THR A 137 -13.11 -3.08 -1.67
CA THR A 137 -13.92 -4.27 -1.99
C THR A 137 -13.04 -5.28 -2.70
N TYR A 138 -13.11 -6.53 -2.25
CA TYR A 138 -12.45 -7.64 -2.91
C TYR A 138 -13.47 -8.71 -3.29
N TYR A 139 -13.27 -9.28 -4.48
CA TYR A 139 -13.95 -10.47 -4.98
C TYR A 139 -12.96 -11.61 -4.97
N TRP A 140 -13.43 -12.82 -4.64
CA TRP A 140 -12.59 -14.00 -4.66
C TRP A 140 -13.34 -15.22 -5.15
N LYS A 141 -12.61 -16.16 -5.74
CA LYS A 141 -13.09 -17.47 -6.19
C LYS A 141 -11.95 -18.46 -6.20
N VAL A 142 -12.29 -19.73 -6.31
CA VAL A 142 -11.34 -20.84 -6.43
C VAL A 142 -11.62 -21.60 -7.70
N GLU A 143 -10.58 -21.96 -8.42
CA GLU A 143 -10.61 -22.87 -9.56
C GLU A 143 -9.74 -24.09 -9.22
N SER A 144 -10.24 -25.28 -9.53
CA SER A 144 -9.58 -26.56 -9.35
C SER A 144 -9.45 -27.31 -10.67
N GLU A 145 -8.93 -28.53 -10.64
CA GLU A 145 -8.91 -29.42 -11.83
C GLU A 145 -10.33 -29.87 -12.23
N PHE A 146 -11.24 -30.00 -11.26
CA PHE A 146 -12.55 -30.63 -11.47
C PHE A 146 -13.72 -29.66 -11.44
N ALA A 147 -13.58 -28.52 -10.74
CA ALA A 147 -14.69 -27.60 -10.55
C ALA A 147 -14.22 -26.17 -10.23
N ASP A 148 -15.08 -25.21 -10.54
CA ASP A 148 -14.93 -23.81 -10.14
C ASP A 148 -15.93 -23.47 -9.04
N SER A 149 -15.53 -22.57 -8.12
CA SER A 149 -16.45 -22.05 -7.11
C SER A 149 -17.31 -20.92 -7.67
N GLU A 150 -18.39 -20.60 -6.95
CA GLU A 150 -19.03 -19.28 -7.08
C GLU A 150 -18.07 -18.18 -6.64
N THR A 151 -18.33 -16.95 -7.09
CA THR A 151 -17.62 -15.78 -6.63
C THR A 151 -18.24 -15.25 -5.35
N ASP A 152 -17.44 -15.03 -4.32
CA ASP A 152 -17.82 -14.30 -3.11
C ASP A 152 -17.09 -12.96 -3.05
N ARG A 153 -17.50 -12.09 -2.10
CA ARG A 153 -16.92 -10.77 -1.90
C ARG A 153 -16.88 -10.40 -0.42
N PHE A 154 -15.94 -9.53 -0.08
CA PHE A 154 -15.84 -8.88 1.23
C PHE A 154 -15.39 -7.45 1.10
N TYR A 155 -15.62 -6.66 2.14
CA TYR A 155 -15.08 -5.32 2.29
C TYR A 155 -14.02 -5.34 3.37
N THR A 156 -12.99 -4.52 3.23
CA THR A 156 -12.02 -4.29 4.30
C THR A 156 -12.39 -3.02 5.06
N ASP A 157 -12.19 -3.02 6.38
CA ASP A 157 -12.39 -1.83 7.20
C ASP A 157 -11.52 -0.66 6.71
N ASP A 158 -11.87 0.56 7.13
CA ASP A 158 -11.21 1.79 6.69
C ASP A 158 -10.47 2.53 7.82
N GLU A 159 -10.05 1.82 8.86
CA GLU A 159 -9.23 2.40 9.93
C GLU A 159 -7.90 2.96 9.39
N PRO A 160 -7.44 4.15 9.87
CA PRO A 160 -6.15 4.72 9.49
C PRO A 160 -4.97 3.81 9.84
N GLY A 161 -3.83 4.00 9.17
CA GLY A 161 -2.61 3.24 9.47
C GLY A 161 -2.66 1.78 9.05
N GLY A 162 -3.56 1.40 8.14
CA GLY A 162 -3.75 0.04 7.64
C GLY A 162 -2.47 -0.61 7.13
N PHE A 163 -1.83 -1.43 8.00
CA PHE A 163 -0.65 -2.19 7.66
C PHE A 163 -0.98 -3.37 6.76
N LEU A 164 -0.05 -3.68 5.84
CA LEU A 164 -0.17 -4.78 4.89
C LEU A 164 0.98 -5.77 5.09
N GLN A 165 0.63 -7.04 5.16
CA GLN A 165 1.61 -8.13 5.17
C GLN A 165 2.06 -8.45 3.75
N ILE A 166 3.07 -7.73 3.26
CA ILE A 166 3.70 -7.99 1.96
C ILE A 166 4.92 -8.88 2.17
N ASP A 167 5.04 -9.92 1.38
CA ASP A 167 6.10 -10.91 1.55
C ASP A 167 7.50 -10.31 1.39
N SER A 168 8.39 -10.63 2.35
CA SER A 168 9.80 -10.20 2.41
C SER A 168 10.08 -8.72 2.67
N ILE A 169 9.07 -7.87 2.88
CA ILE A 169 9.27 -6.47 3.28
C ILE A 169 8.44 -6.11 4.51
N ALA A 170 8.81 -5.04 5.18
CA ALA A 170 8.20 -4.64 6.44
C ALA A 170 7.73 -3.18 6.41
N ASN A 171 6.96 -2.80 7.44
CA ASN A 171 6.48 -1.45 7.66
C ASN A 171 5.61 -0.92 6.50
N VAL A 172 4.95 -1.84 5.76
CA VAL A 172 4.12 -1.49 4.59
C VAL A 172 2.75 -1.02 5.04
N ARG A 173 2.35 0.18 4.62
CA ARG A 173 1.03 0.74 4.86
C ARG A 173 0.63 1.80 3.84
N ASP A 174 -0.67 2.07 3.77
CA ASP A 174 -1.24 3.20 3.03
C ASP A 174 -1.08 4.49 3.85
N ILE A 175 -0.71 5.61 3.23
CA ILE A 175 -0.71 6.92 3.89
C ILE A 175 -2.10 7.57 3.89
N GLY A 176 -3.08 6.98 3.22
CA GLY A 176 -4.45 7.45 3.13
C GLY A 176 -5.31 7.07 4.35
N GLY A 177 -6.54 7.58 4.36
CA GLY A 177 -7.55 7.30 5.39
C GLY A 177 -7.57 8.29 6.55
N TRP A 178 -6.57 9.14 6.70
CA TRP A 178 -6.53 10.19 7.71
C TRP A 178 -7.54 11.30 7.39
N ARG A 179 -8.20 11.80 8.42
CA ARG A 179 -9.09 12.96 8.30
C ARG A 179 -8.28 14.25 8.25
N THR A 180 -8.77 15.20 7.47
CA THR A 180 -8.19 16.54 7.41
C THR A 180 -8.95 17.49 8.34
N GLU A 181 -8.28 18.54 8.82
CA GLU A 181 -8.90 19.59 9.63
C GLU A 181 -10.05 20.32 8.91
N SER A 182 -10.04 20.30 7.58
CA SER A 182 -11.13 20.84 6.74
C SER A 182 -12.35 19.91 6.63
N GLY A 183 -12.27 18.69 7.16
CA GLY A 183 -13.34 17.68 7.16
C GLY A 183 -13.31 16.71 5.99
N GLY A 184 -12.34 16.80 5.08
CA GLY A 184 -12.08 15.82 4.02
C GLY A 184 -11.35 14.59 4.55
N THR A 185 -10.97 13.69 3.64
CA THR A 185 -10.18 12.50 3.95
C THR A 185 -9.08 12.32 2.91
N VAL A 186 -7.89 11.93 3.33
CA VAL A 186 -6.80 11.55 2.43
C VAL A 186 -7.19 10.25 1.71
N ARG A 187 -7.19 10.28 0.37
CA ARG A 187 -7.62 9.16 -0.47
C ARG A 187 -6.73 7.93 -0.25
N ARG A 188 -7.39 6.80 -0.03
CA ARG A 188 -6.72 5.50 0.11
C ARG A 188 -6.30 4.90 -1.22
N GLY A 189 -5.35 3.97 -1.14
CA GLY A 189 -4.92 3.18 -2.29
C GLY A 189 -4.12 3.97 -3.32
N MET A 190 -3.65 5.17 -2.99
CA MET A 190 -2.88 6.03 -3.90
C MET A 190 -1.39 6.00 -3.60
N VAL A 191 -1.01 6.09 -2.34
CA VAL A 191 0.39 6.13 -1.90
C VAL A 191 0.61 5.14 -0.77
N TYR A 192 1.43 4.16 -1.03
CA TYR A 192 1.92 3.20 -0.05
C TYR A 192 3.34 3.55 0.39
N ARG A 193 3.68 3.24 1.64
CA ARG A 193 5.03 3.40 2.17
C ARG A 193 5.52 2.10 2.81
N GLY A 194 6.84 1.93 2.92
CA GLY A 194 7.42 0.78 3.60
C GLY A 194 8.93 0.71 3.47
N SER A 195 9.52 -0.44 3.83
CA SER A 195 10.95 -0.69 3.70
C SER A 195 11.35 -0.86 2.23
N GLN A 196 12.67 -0.82 1.97
CA GLN A 196 13.23 -0.97 0.62
C GLN A 196 12.92 -2.36 0.02
N LEU A 197 12.90 -2.40 -1.31
CA LEU A 197 12.49 -3.57 -2.07
C LEU A 197 13.63 -4.54 -2.40
N ASN A 198 14.88 -4.08 -2.40
CA ASN A 198 16.05 -4.85 -2.83
C ASN A 198 16.85 -5.52 -1.69
N GLY A 199 16.19 -5.73 -0.52
CA GLY A 199 16.81 -6.32 0.66
C GLY A 199 17.47 -5.28 1.57
N TYR A 200 17.55 -5.57 2.89
CA TYR A 200 18.10 -4.65 3.89
C TYR A 200 18.66 -5.43 5.08
N ASP A 201 19.88 -5.10 5.51
CA ASP A 201 20.52 -5.59 6.74
C ASP A 201 20.34 -7.10 6.99
N GLY A 202 20.58 -7.90 5.96
CA GLY A 202 20.42 -9.35 5.99
C GLY A 202 19.01 -9.85 5.68
N ALA A 203 18.02 -8.98 5.55
CA ALA A 203 16.71 -9.35 5.03
C ALA A 203 16.77 -9.60 3.51
N PRO A 204 16.04 -10.60 3.00
CA PRO A 204 16.00 -10.86 1.57
C PRO A 204 15.37 -9.70 0.80
N PRO A 205 15.63 -9.59 -0.51
CA PRO A 205 14.85 -8.70 -1.36
C PRO A 205 13.39 -9.16 -1.44
N LEU A 206 12.51 -8.26 -1.90
CA LEU A 206 11.10 -8.57 -2.18
C LEU A 206 11.00 -9.83 -3.02
N SER A 207 10.24 -10.81 -2.54
CA SER A 207 10.05 -12.08 -3.23
C SER A 207 9.17 -11.93 -4.48
N GLU A 208 9.12 -12.95 -5.33
CA GLU A 208 8.18 -12.99 -6.46
C GLU A 208 6.72 -12.83 -5.98
N ARG A 209 6.37 -13.47 -4.85
CA ARG A 209 5.06 -13.32 -4.22
C ARG A 209 4.80 -11.88 -3.79
N GLY A 210 5.77 -11.23 -3.15
CA GLY A 210 5.68 -9.83 -2.75
C GLY A 210 5.54 -8.87 -3.95
N ILE A 211 6.24 -9.15 -5.06
CA ILE A 211 6.08 -8.40 -6.31
C ILE A 211 4.63 -8.50 -6.82
N LEU A 212 4.07 -9.72 -6.85
CA LEU A 212 2.68 -9.93 -7.26
C LEU A 212 1.69 -9.25 -6.32
N GLN A 213 1.92 -9.29 -5.00
CA GLN A 213 1.09 -8.58 -4.02
C GLN A 213 1.12 -7.06 -4.24
N GLN A 214 2.29 -6.47 -4.40
CA GLN A 214 2.43 -5.03 -4.68
C GLN A 214 1.74 -4.64 -5.99
N ARG A 215 1.99 -5.40 -7.06
CA ARG A 215 1.50 -5.08 -8.40
C ARG A 215 0.03 -5.41 -8.60
N ASP A 216 -0.39 -6.62 -8.21
CA ASP A 216 -1.70 -7.17 -8.61
C ASP A 216 -2.78 -6.97 -7.54
N VAL A 217 -2.41 -6.89 -6.24
CA VAL A 217 -3.36 -6.55 -5.16
C VAL A 217 -3.42 -5.04 -4.94
N LEU A 218 -2.26 -4.40 -4.72
CA LEU A 218 -2.23 -2.96 -4.43
C LEU A 218 -2.34 -2.12 -5.71
N GLY A 219 -1.93 -2.65 -6.84
CA GLY A 219 -1.93 -1.96 -8.13
C GLY A 219 -0.78 -0.98 -8.30
N VAL A 220 0.31 -1.13 -7.51
CA VAL A 220 1.45 -0.22 -7.53
C VAL A 220 2.12 -0.20 -8.89
N VAL A 221 2.25 1.00 -9.47
CA VAL A 221 2.96 1.26 -10.73
C VAL A 221 4.15 2.19 -10.53
N GLY A 222 4.05 3.23 -9.71
CA GLY A 222 5.12 4.19 -9.48
C GLY A 222 5.99 3.85 -8.27
N GLU A 223 7.27 4.26 -8.30
CA GLU A 223 8.19 4.08 -7.18
C GLU A 223 8.98 5.35 -6.90
N ILE A 224 9.01 5.78 -5.62
CA ILE A 224 9.86 6.86 -5.11
C ILE A 224 10.89 6.27 -4.14
N ASP A 225 12.15 6.27 -4.57
CA ASP A 225 13.30 5.82 -3.77
C ASP A 225 14.02 7.01 -3.13
N LEU A 226 13.94 7.10 -1.80
CA LEU A 226 14.52 8.20 -1.02
C LEU A 226 15.95 7.90 -0.54
N ARG A 227 16.57 6.81 -0.97
CA ARG A 227 17.90 6.40 -0.56
C ARG A 227 18.98 7.16 -1.34
N THR A 228 20.12 7.34 -0.70
CA THR A 228 21.30 7.95 -1.34
C THR A 228 22.07 6.91 -2.14
N ALA A 229 22.29 7.17 -3.42
CA ALA A 229 23.06 6.29 -4.30
C ALA A 229 24.51 6.08 -3.76
N GLY A 230 24.95 4.82 -3.75
CA GLY A 230 26.29 4.43 -3.32
C GLY A 230 26.55 4.53 -1.81
N VAL A 231 25.53 4.87 -1.00
CA VAL A 231 25.61 4.95 0.47
C VAL A 231 24.74 3.89 1.13
N ASP A 232 23.52 3.75 0.67
CA ASP A 232 22.50 2.86 1.25
C ASP A 232 22.33 1.58 0.41
N ASP A 233 23.38 1.05 -0.21
CA ASP A 233 23.32 -0.04 -1.20
C ASP A 233 22.30 0.23 -2.32
N ALA A 234 22.09 1.51 -2.62
CA ALA A 234 21.03 1.99 -3.48
C ALA A 234 21.52 2.12 -4.94
N ASP A 235 22.06 1.05 -5.51
CA ASP A 235 22.40 0.97 -6.94
C ASP A 235 21.16 0.85 -7.85
N GLN A 236 19.98 0.84 -7.24
CA GLN A 236 18.73 0.80 -7.97
C GLN A 236 18.58 2.05 -8.84
N THR A 237 18.36 1.85 -10.13
CA THR A 237 18.24 2.92 -11.14
C THR A 237 16.93 2.87 -11.91
N LYS A 238 16.05 1.93 -11.58
CA LYS A 238 14.76 1.70 -12.21
C LYS A 238 13.78 1.09 -11.21
N ASN A 239 12.49 1.17 -11.54
CA ASN A 239 11.42 0.59 -10.73
C ASN A 239 11.67 -0.91 -10.48
N TYR A 240 11.50 -1.32 -9.21
CA TYR A 240 11.79 -2.68 -8.79
C TYR A 240 10.71 -3.68 -9.23
N LEU A 241 9.45 -3.25 -9.27
CA LEU A 241 8.32 -4.10 -9.63
C LEU A 241 8.23 -4.32 -11.15
N CYS A 242 8.57 -3.28 -11.92
CA CYS A 242 8.57 -3.32 -13.38
C CYS A 242 9.57 -2.30 -13.92
N ALA A 243 10.56 -2.76 -14.66
CA ALA A 243 11.70 -1.94 -15.10
C ALA A 243 11.31 -0.74 -15.99
N GLU A 244 10.18 -0.82 -16.68
CA GLU A 244 9.62 0.20 -17.57
C GLU A 244 8.62 1.13 -16.86
N ALA A 245 8.26 0.82 -15.63
CA ALA A 245 7.32 1.62 -14.84
C ALA A 245 7.99 2.89 -14.28
N PRO A 246 7.20 3.92 -13.92
CA PRO A 246 7.72 5.17 -13.38
C PRO A 246 8.60 4.96 -12.14
N TYR A 247 9.77 5.58 -12.14
CA TYR A 247 10.74 5.52 -11.04
C TYR A 247 11.37 6.88 -10.81
N LEU A 248 11.36 7.32 -9.54
CA LEU A 248 12.04 8.52 -9.11
C LEU A 248 13.03 8.20 -7.99
N LYS A 249 14.30 8.58 -8.14
CA LYS A 249 15.28 8.64 -7.06
C LYS A 249 15.43 10.06 -6.56
N ALA A 250 15.06 10.32 -5.30
CA ALA A 250 15.05 11.66 -4.72
C ALA A 250 15.57 11.64 -3.27
N ALA A 251 16.89 11.53 -3.11
CA ALA A 251 17.53 11.41 -1.82
C ALA A 251 17.61 12.74 -1.07
N PHE A 252 17.28 12.71 0.22
CA PHE A 252 17.50 13.80 1.18
C PHE A 252 17.69 13.24 2.59
N HIS A 253 18.21 14.06 3.51
CA HIS A 253 18.24 13.73 4.93
C HIS A 253 16.91 14.07 5.61
N PRO A 254 16.44 13.24 6.56
CA PRO A 254 15.11 13.39 7.18
C PRO A 254 15.06 14.55 8.20
N TYR A 255 13.84 14.84 8.65
CA TYR A 255 13.51 15.70 9.79
C TYR A 255 14.00 17.15 9.63
N THR A 256 14.69 17.65 10.64
CA THR A 256 15.15 19.04 10.72
C THR A 256 16.15 19.46 9.64
N HIS A 257 16.76 18.49 8.93
CA HIS A 257 17.60 18.78 7.76
C HIS A 257 16.85 19.43 6.59
N LEU A 258 15.50 19.44 6.62
CA LEU A 258 14.67 20.15 5.64
C LEU A 258 14.68 21.67 5.82
N ILE A 259 15.04 22.18 7.00
CA ILE A 259 14.84 23.58 7.39
C ILE A 259 16.20 24.30 7.50
N PRO A 260 16.51 25.22 6.58
CA PRO A 260 17.82 25.92 6.57
C PRO A 260 18.12 26.69 7.85
N GLN A 261 17.09 27.22 8.49
CA GLN A 261 17.23 28.05 9.70
C GLN A 261 17.68 27.25 10.93
N TYR A 262 17.52 25.92 10.90
CA TYR A 262 17.87 25.07 12.03
C TYR A 262 19.38 25.01 12.32
N GLU A 263 20.24 25.22 11.32
CA GLU A 263 21.70 25.30 11.51
C GLU A 263 22.15 26.32 12.57
N LYS A 264 21.32 27.34 12.81
CA LYS A 264 21.62 28.37 13.83
C LYS A 264 21.52 27.82 15.26
N PHE A 265 20.82 26.73 15.46
CA PHE A 265 20.52 26.16 16.77
C PHE A 265 21.27 24.86 17.04
N ASP A 266 21.68 24.13 16.00
CA ASP A 266 22.44 22.89 16.13
C ASP A 266 23.61 22.88 15.14
N PRO A 267 24.86 23.16 15.61
CA PRO A 267 26.05 23.21 14.77
C PRO A 267 26.46 21.84 14.20
N HIS A 268 25.85 20.75 14.69
CA HIS A 268 26.12 19.39 14.23
C HIS A 268 25.11 18.92 13.16
N ARG A 269 24.03 19.66 12.94
CA ARG A 269 23.01 19.35 11.95
C ARG A 269 22.96 20.42 10.87
N HIS A 270 23.31 20.04 9.66
CA HIS A 270 23.35 20.92 8.53
C HIS A 270 22.10 20.76 7.67
N PHE A 271 21.64 21.87 7.10
CA PHE A 271 20.66 21.82 6.03
C PHE A 271 21.17 20.94 4.89
N ASP A 272 20.28 20.10 4.36
CA ASP A 272 20.62 19.29 3.19
C ASP A 272 20.33 20.05 1.90
N ASP A 273 21.37 20.53 1.25
CA ASP A 273 21.29 21.30 -0.01
C ASP A 273 20.55 20.56 -1.13
N ARG A 274 20.35 19.24 -1.02
CA ARG A 274 19.59 18.45 -1.98
C ARG A 274 18.07 18.64 -1.85
N VAL A 275 17.59 19.08 -0.68
CA VAL A 275 16.17 19.18 -0.35
C VAL A 275 15.37 19.94 -1.41
N PRO A 276 15.75 21.16 -1.85
CA PRO A 276 14.96 21.88 -2.85
C PRO A 276 14.83 21.13 -4.18
N ALA A 277 15.90 20.49 -4.63
CA ALA A 277 15.87 19.71 -5.87
C ALA A 277 15.06 18.41 -5.73
N ALA A 278 15.20 17.73 -4.59
CA ALA A 278 14.46 16.50 -4.30
C ALA A 278 12.95 16.78 -4.27
N PHE A 279 12.51 17.82 -3.55
CA PHE A 279 11.08 18.14 -3.45
C PHE A 279 10.48 18.65 -4.76
N ARG A 280 11.20 19.41 -5.58
CA ARG A 280 10.74 19.72 -6.94
C ARG A 280 10.53 18.46 -7.79
N SER A 281 11.45 17.52 -7.71
CA SER A 281 11.32 16.25 -8.45
C SER A 281 10.20 15.38 -7.92
N ILE A 282 10.03 15.31 -6.59
CA ILE A 282 8.95 14.58 -5.92
C ILE A 282 7.60 15.15 -6.35
N PHE A 283 7.38 16.47 -6.26
CA PHE A 283 6.09 17.06 -6.63
C PHE A 283 5.82 17.02 -8.13
N ALA A 284 6.85 17.09 -8.98
CA ALA A 284 6.70 16.83 -10.42
C ALA A 284 6.23 15.40 -10.68
N PHE A 285 6.75 14.41 -9.95
CA PHE A 285 6.33 13.00 -10.04
C PHE A 285 4.91 12.80 -9.48
N LEU A 286 4.59 13.38 -8.31
CA LEU A 286 3.29 13.29 -7.65
C LEU A 286 2.16 14.00 -8.39
N SER A 287 2.47 14.98 -9.25
CA SER A 287 1.46 15.67 -10.05
C SER A 287 1.01 14.94 -11.31
N ASP A 288 1.60 13.78 -11.63
CA ASP A 288 1.21 12.93 -12.74
C ASP A 288 0.36 11.75 -12.26
N GLU A 289 -0.93 11.75 -12.62
CA GLU A 289 -1.88 10.70 -12.24
C GLU A 289 -1.46 9.31 -12.73
N SER A 290 -0.69 9.21 -13.81
CA SER A 290 -0.24 7.92 -14.34
C SER A 290 0.80 7.21 -13.47
N ASN A 291 1.36 7.90 -12.47
CA ASN A 291 2.30 7.32 -11.51
C ASN A 291 1.62 6.61 -10.33
N TYR A 292 0.30 6.66 -10.23
CA TYR A 292 -0.47 6.07 -9.13
C TYR A 292 -1.15 4.74 -9.49
N PRO A 293 -1.34 3.86 -8.50
CA PRO A 293 -0.80 3.89 -7.14
C PRO A 293 0.74 3.82 -7.11
N LEU A 294 1.36 4.47 -6.12
CA LEU A 294 2.81 4.45 -5.98
C LEU A 294 3.28 3.90 -4.62
N TYR A 295 4.53 3.45 -4.59
CA TYR A 295 5.21 3.02 -3.39
C TYR A 295 6.41 3.92 -3.10
N MET A 296 6.47 4.50 -1.88
CA MET A 296 7.61 5.30 -1.45
C MET A 296 8.38 4.63 -0.33
N HIS A 297 9.70 4.64 -0.43
CA HIS A 297 10.55 3.98 0.55
C HIS A 297 11.91 4.64 0.77
N CYS A 298 12.51 4.34 1.90
CA CYS A 298 13.95 4.47 2.14
C CYS A 298 14.51 3.09 2.52
N ASN A 299 15.33 2.94 3.53
CA ASN A 299 15.77 1.61 3.99
C ASN A 299 14.66 0.93 4.82
N ALA A 300 14.33 1.51 5.98
CA ALA A 300 13.32 0.98 6.89
C ALA A 300 11.88 1.46 6.60
N GLY A 301 11.70 2.40 5.68
CA GLY A 301 10.40 3.05 5.47
C GLY A 301 9.96 3.95 6.62
N ALA A 302 10.87 4.26 7.56
CA ALA A 302 10.60 4.98 8.80
C ALA A 302 10.96 6.47 8.72
N ASP A 303 12.25 6.79 8.54
CA ASP A 303 12.79 8.15 8.76
C ASP A 303 12.56 9.08 7.55
N ARG A 304 13.28 8.90 6.43
CA ARG A 304 13.09 9.70 5.20
C ARG A 304 11.68 9.55 4.64
N THR A 305 11.17 8.35 4.66
CA THR A 305 9.80 8.03 4.24
C THR A 305 8.77 8.64 5.19
N GLY A 306 9.01 8.58 6.51
CA GLY A 306 8.16 9.21 7.51
C GLY A 306 8.16 10.73 7.37
N THR A 307 9.33 11.34 7.10
CA THR A 307 9.44 12.77 6.81
C THR A 307 8.64 13.16 5.56
N LEU A 308 8.73 12.38 4.48
CA LEU A 308 7.93 12.65 3.29
C LEU A 308 6.44 12.49 3.58
N ALA A 309 6.03 11.44 4.32
CA ALA A 309 4.63 11.25 4.71
C ALA A 309 4.10 12.42 5.55
N PHE A 310 4.92 12.96 6.49
CA PHE A 310 4.59 14.19 7.23
C PHE A 310 4.32 15.38 6.31
N ILE A 311 5.19 15.61 5.32
CA ILE A 311 5.01 16.71 4.37
C ILE A 311 3.77 16.51 3.52
N LEU A 312 3.54 15.31 3.00
CA LEU A 312 2.39 15.03 2.13
C LEU A 312 1.07 15.14 2.90
N ASN A 313 0.92 14.43 4.01
CA ASN A 313 -0.31 14.44 4.79
C ASN A 313 -0.51 15.78 5.52
N GLY A 314 0.54 16.43 6.01
CA GLY A 314 0.46 17.76 6.60
C GLY A 314 0.00 18.82 5.59
N LEU A 315 0.51 18.79 4.37
CA LEU A 315 0.04 19.65 3.26
C LEU A 315 -1.44 19.44 2.96
N LEU A 316 -1.92 18.20 3.05
CA LEU A 316 -3.34 17.85 2.86
C LEU A 316 -4.22 18.25 4.05
N GLY A 317 -3.65 18.77 5.13
CA GLY A 317 -4.37 19.26 6.31
C GLY A 317 -4.68 18.17 7.35
N VAL A 318 -3.92 17.08 7.37
CA VAL A 318 -3.96 16.11 8.48
C VAL A 318 -3.37 16.76 9.74
N SER A 319 -4.01 16.58 10.88
CA SER A 319 -3.57 17.19 12.16
C SER A 319 -2.18 16.72 12.57
N TYR A 320 -1.45 17.57 13.29
CA TYR A 320 -0.13 17.19 13.81
C TYR A 320 -0.19 15.94 14.72
N GLU A 321 -1.27 15.77 15.45
CA GLU A 321 -1.52 14.58 16.27
C GLU A 321 -1.59 13.31 15.43
N ASP A 322 -2.39 13.31 14.38
CA ASP A 322 -2.54 12.16 13.48
C ASP A 322 -1.27 11.90 12.67
N LEU A 323 -0.55 12.95 12.24
CA LEU A 323 0.77 12.82 11.63
C LEU A 323 1.76 12.13 12.56
N THR A 324 1.67 12.42 13.87
CA THR A 324 2.52 11.78 14.87
C THR A 324 2.14 10.34 15.09
N LYS A 325 0.84 10.03 15.17
CA LYS A 325 0.35 8.64 15.22
C LYS A 325 0.87 7.84 14.01
N ASP A 326 0.77 8.36 12.77
CA ASP A 326 1.32 7.66 11.58
C ASP A 326 2.83 7.40 11.71
N PHE A 327 3.59 8.29 12.28
CA PHE A 327 5.02 8.08 12.49
C PHE A 327 5.28 7.01 13.55
N GLU A 328 4.63 7.13 14.72
CA GLU A 328 4.91 6.34 15.91
C GLU A 328 4.45 4.89 15.82
N ILE A 329 3.42 4.58 15.00
CA ILE A 329 3.01 3.19 14.74
C ILE A 329 4.11 2.33 14.11
N THR A 330 5.16 2.93 13.54
CA THR A 330 6.37 2.20 13.13
C THR A 330 7.00 1.45 14.30
N SER A 331 6.84 1.93 15.54
CA SER A 331 7.38 1.31 16.76
C SER A 331 6.85 -0.11 17.00
N PHE A 332 5.67 -0.42 16.50
CA PHE A 332 5.06 -1.75 16.61
C PHE A 332 5.45 -2.70 15.49
N THR A 333 6.51 -2.38 14.74
CA THR A 333 7.05 -3.20 13.66
C THR A 333 8.49 -3.61 13.96
N VAL A 334 9.00 -4.57 13.19
CA VAL A 334 10.42 -4.99 13.27
C VAL A 334 11.42 -3.88 12.94
N MET A 335 10.95 -2.70 12.49
CA MET A 335 11.81 -1.53 12.22
C MET A 335 12.18 -0.73 13.47
N GLY A 336 11.69 -1.16 14.63
CA GLY A 336 12.08 -0.65 15.94
C GLY A 336 11.47 0.69 16.34
N ASN A 337 11.83 1.14 17.51
CA ASN A 337 11.22 2.28 18.19
C ASN A 337 11.33 3.59 17.41
N ARG A 338 10.20 4.24 17.20
CA ARG A 338 10.02 5.52 16.54
C ARG A 338 8.95 6.34 17.25
N TRP A 339 9.21 6.80 18.49
CA TRP A 339 8.22 7.55 19.27
C TRP A 339 8.85 8.68 20.09
N ARG A 340 8.06 9.72 20.39
CA ARG A 340 8.48 11.00 20.93
C ARG A 340 9.12 10.94 22.32
N GLY A 341 8.74 9.99 23.15
CA GLY A 341 9.12 9.92 24.57
C GLY A 341 10.10 8.79 24.92
N SER A 342 10.68 8.07 23.92
CA SER A 342 11.60 6.98 24.22
C SER A 342 12.83 7.50 24.98
N ALA A 343 13.38 6.69 25.89
CA ALA A 343 14.63 7.02 26.58
C ALA A 343 15.79 7.24 25.59
N GLU A 344 15.72 6.59 24.43
CA GLU A 344 16.64 6.80 23.31
C GLU A 344 16.39 8.14 22.59
N SER A 345 15.25 8.78 22.82
CA SER A 345 14.92 10.07 22.20
C SER A 345 15.70 11.25 22.80
N GLY A 346 16.41 11.04 23.89
CA GLY A 346 17.10 12.12 24.62
C GLY A 346 16.15 13.14 25.26
N PHE A 347 14.85 12.85 25.27
CA PHE A 347 13.82 13.71 25.86
C PHE A 347 13.57 13.30 27.29
N THR A 348 14.26 13.95 28.21
CA THR A 348 14.04 13.76 29.67
C THR A 348 13.43 15.04 30.23
N ASP A 349 12.29 14.93 30.88
CA ASP A 349 11.60 16.03 31.57
C ASP A 349 11.26 17.25 30.69
N GLY A 350 10.95 17.03 29.39
CA GLY A 350 10.60 18.11 28.46
C GLY A 350 11.79 18.92 27.95
N VAL A 351 13.03 18.49 28.20
CA VAL A 351 14.25 19.16 27.78
C VAL A 351 15.08 18.23 26.91
N MET A 352 15.53 18.73 25.74
CA MET A 352 16.47 18.00 24.87
C MET A 352 17.85 17.91 25.54
N SER A 353 18.47 16.73 25.48
CA SER A 353 19.87 16.60 25.86
C SER A 353 20.77 17.15 24.74
N ASP A 354 21.91 17.75 25.12
CA ASP A 354 22.89 18.31 24.17
C ASP A 354 23.62 17.22 23.33
N ASP A 355 23.52 15.95 23.71
CA ASP A 355 24.16 14.79 23.03
C ASP A 355 23.27 14.18 21.92
N TYR A 356 22.70 15.01 21.11
CA TYR A 356 21.53 14.71 20.35
C TYR A 356 21.81 14.16 18.92
N GLU A 357 21.81 12.85 18.75
CA GLU A 357 21.71 12.16 17.43
C GLU A 357 20.36 11.48 17.21
N HIS A 358 19.43 11.55 18.16
CA HIS A 358 18.23 10.73 18.10
C HIS A 358 17.12 11.32 17.23
N THR A 359 16.62 10.48 16.37
CA THR A 359 15.71 10.65 15.26
C THR A 359 14.36 11.28 15.66
N TYR A 360 13.91 11.05 16.89
CA TYR A 360 12.51 11.27 17.28
C TYR A 360 12.20 12.68 17.77
N VAL A 361 13.16 13.31 18.42
CA VAL A 361 12.98 14.74 18.76
C VAL A 361 13.13 15.60 17.53
N ALA A 362 13.97 15.21 16.59
CA ALA A 362 14.02 15.87 15.31
C ALA A 362 12.68 15.80 14.55
N TRP A 363 11.90 14.72 14.75
CA TRP A 363 10.52 14.63 14.29
C TRP A 363 9.62 15.71 14.95
N GLY A 364 9.56 15.75 16.27
CA GLY A 364 8.76 16.74 17.00
C GLY A 364 9.14 18.19 16.66
N LYS A 365 10.43 18.44 16.42
CA LYS A 365 10.93 19.76 16.01
C LYS A 365 10.51 20.19 14.63
N MET A 366 10.16 19.29 13.73
CA MET A 366 9.70 19.68 12.37
C MET A 366 8.47 20.59 12.46
N ASN A 367 7.44 20.20 13.22
CA ASN A 367 6.25 21.03 13.36
C ASN A 367 6.57 22.43 13.91
N GLU A 368 7.37 22.50 15.00
CA GLU A 368 7.78 23.79 15.56
C GLU A 368 8.50 24.67 14.55
N LEU A 369 9.44 24.11 13.76
CA LEU A 369 10.21 24.83 12.79
C LEU A 369 9.38 25.30 11.59
N PHE A 370 8.44 24.46 11.10
CA PHE A 370 7.52 24.90 10.07
C PHE A 370 6.66 26.06 10.55
N MET A 371 6.12 25.98 11.76
CA MET A 371 5.31 27.06 12.34
C MET A 371 6.13 28.30 12.69
N GLU A 372 7.41 28.17 13.07
CA GLU A 372 8.26 29.31 13.38
C GLU A 372 8.70 30.08 12.12
N TYR A 373 9.08 29.37 11.04
CA TYR A 373 9.74 30.00 9.88
C TYR A 373 8.87 30.16 8.64
N TYR A 374 7.77 29.39 8.54
CA TYR A 374 6.92 29.34 7.35
C TYR A 374 5.45 29.56 7.62
N ALA A 375 5.02 29.79 8.89
CA ALA A 375 3.62 30.08 9.20
C ALA A 375 3.09 31.24 8.37
N THR A 376 1.83 31.14 8.00
CA THR A 376 1.05 32.20 7.37
C THR A 376 0.07 32.80 8.36
N ASP A 377 -0.74 33.78 7.93
CA ASP A 377 -1.76 34.40 8.77
C ASP A 377 -2.87 33.41 9.21
N SER A 378 -3.01 32.26 8.53
CA SER A 378 -3.97 31.23 8.91
C SER A 378 -3.59 30.49 10.20
N GLY A 379 -2.30 30.37 10.49
CA GLY A 379 -1.78 29.58 11.59
C GLY A 379 -1.91 28.07 11.39
N LEU A 380 -2.20 27.61 10.16
CA LEU A 380 -2.33 26.18 9.84
C LEU A 380 -0.98 25.57 9.43
N LEU A 381 -0.71 24.34 9.86
CA LEU A 381 0.49 23.60 9.45
C LEU A 381 0.51 23.34 7.93
N SER A 382 -0.64 23.05 7.32
CA SER A 382 -0.77 22.86 5.87
C SER A 382 -0.26 24.06 5.08
N ASP A 383 -0.65 25.27 5.49
CA ASP A 383 -0.23 26.51 4.82
C ASP A 383 1.25 26.80 5.07
N ALA A 384 1.79 26.44 6.23
CA ALA A 384 3.22 26.56 6.53
C ALA A 384 4.06 25.63 5.64
N ILE A 385 3.60 24.37 5.45
CA ILE A 385 4.25 23.40 4.55
C ILE A 385 4.16 23.89 3.09
N GLU A 386 3.00 24.35 2.65
CA GLU A 386 2.83 24.90 1.31
C GLU A 386 3.76 26.10 1.07
N ASN A 387 3.81 27.05 2.00
CA ASN A 387 4.72 28.19 1.94
C ASN A 387 6.20 27.77 1.85
N TRP A 388 6.61 26.76 2.61
CA TRP A 388 7.95 26.19 2.52
C TRP A 388 8.22 25.54 1.16
N LEU A 389 7.28 24.75 0.62
CA LEU A 389 7.40 24.14 -0.71
C LEU A 389 7.59 25.21 -1.80
N LEU A 390 6.82 26.29 -1.73
CA LEU A 390 6.87 27.39 -2.69
C LEU A 390 8.16 28.19 -2.57
N THR A 391 8.51 28.61 -1.35
CA THR A 391 9.54 29.64 -1.12
C THR A 391 10.93 29.07 -0.90
N ALA A 392 11.06 27.95 -0.18
CA ALA A 392 12.34 27.31 0.11
C ALA A 392 12.70 26.25 -0.93
N CYS A 393 11.73 25.46 -1.39
CA CYS A 393 11.98 24.40 -2.37
C CYS A 393 11.79 24.87 -3.82
N GLY A 394 10.95 25.88 -4.07
CA GLY A 394 10.61 26.34 -5.40
C GLY A 394 9.75 25.35 -6.19
N VAL A 395 8.87 24.62 -5.50
CA VAL A 395 7.86 23.75 -6.12
C VAL A 395 6.79 24.63 -6.76
N PRO A 396 6.39 24.42 -8.02
CA PRO A 396 5.32 25.18 -8.65
C PRO A 396 3.97 24.94 -7.97
N GLN A 397 3.19 26.02 -7.74
CA GLN A 397 1.84 25.95 -7.17
C GLN A 397 0.96 24.92 -7.92
N THR A 398 1.02 24.90 -9.23
CA THR A 398 0.21 23.97 -10.06
C THR A 398 0.50 22.49 -9.78
N GLN A 399 1.70 22.13 -9.34
CA GLN A 399 2.03 20.76 -8.94
C GLN A 399 1.49 20.44 -7.56
N ILE A 400 1.52 21.40 -6.64
CA ILE A 400 0.93 21.28 -5.31
C ILE A 400 -0.59 21.10 -5.45
N ASP A 401 -1.26 21.98 -6.19
CA ASP A 401 -2.71 21.92 -6.42
C ASP A 401 -3.11 20.57 -7.04
N LYS A 402 -2.33 20.08 -8.02
CA LYS A 402 -2.62 18.82 -8.68
C LYS A 402 -2.47 17.63 -7.73
N PHE A 403 -1.41 17.61 -6.90
CA PHE A 403 -1.24 16.60 -5.86
C PHE A 403 -2.42 16.60 -4.88
N CYS A 404 -2.82 17.76 -4.35
CA CYS A 404 -3.97 17.88 -3.47
C CYS A 404 -5.25 17.37 -4.12
N GLN A 405 -5.49 17.71 -5.39
CA GLN A 405 -6.64 17.22 -6.16
C GLN A 405 -6.66 15.68 -6.30
N ILE A 406 -5.48 15.06 -6.50
CA ILE A 406 -5.36 13.60 -6.62
C ILE A 406 -5.65 12.94 -5.28
N MET A 407 -5.14 13.50 -4.19
CA MET A 407 -5.09 12.85 -2.88
C MET A 407 -6.27 13.14 -1.96
N LEU A 408 -7.07 14.18 -2.20
CA LEU A 408 -8.23 14.49 -1.36
C LEU A 408 -9.52 13.90 -1.93
N THR A 409 -10.35 13.37 -1.03
CA THR A 409 -11.77 13.10 -1.29
C THR A 409 -12.61 14.18 -0.63
N ASP A 410 -13.64 14.64 -1.32
CA ASP A 410 -14.64 15.57 -0.78
C ASP A 410 -15.36 14.97 0.44
#